data_c9c758c54566b8da157fda8cc781b9c5
#
_entry.id   c9c758c54566b8da157fda8cc781b9c5
#
_cell.length_a   1.000
_cell.length_b   1.000
_cell.length_c   1.000
_cell.angle_alpha   90.00
_cell.angle_beta   90.00
_cell.angle_gamma   90.00
#
_symmetry.space_group_name_H-M   'P 1'
#
loop_
_entity.id
_entity.type
_entity.pdbx_description
1 polymer ?
#
loop_
_entity_poly.entity_id
_entity_poly.type
_entity_poly.pdbx_seq_one_letter_code
_entity_poly.pdbx_strand_id
1 'polypeptide(L)'
;MAKQLSVSALRVLHAVAGGTHYGFDVIDLTALPGGTVYPALSRLERDGFLSSSWESVTVARAEGRPPRRYYGVTEQGLRTLNDALRTLHALRPIRTARLSPVKSRS
;
A
#
# COMPACT_ATOMS: atom_id res chain seq x y z
N MET A 1 4.67 -20.68 -2.25
CA MET A 1 3.31 -20.13 -2.19
C MET A 1 3.35 -18.63 -2.12
N ALA A 2 2.60 -17.98 -2.97
CA ALA A 2 2.53 -16.54 -2.97
C ALA A 2 1.82 -16.06 -1.70
N LYS A 3 2.44 -15.12 -1.04
CA LYS A 3 1.87 -14.50 0.15
C LYS A 3 0.79 -13.52 -0.27
N GLN A 4 -0.39 -13.69 0.27
CA GLN A 4 -1.48 -12.79 -0.04
C GLN A 4 -1.36 -11.52 0.79
N LEU A 5 -1.41 -10.38 0.12
CA LEU A 5 -1.32 -9.10 0.81
C LEU A 5 -2.68 -8.69 1.35
N SER A 6 -2.67 -8.08 2.54
CA SER A 6 -3.88 -7.47 3.07
C SER A 6 -4.27 -6.27 2.21
N VAL A 7 -5.53 -5.84 2.33
CA VAL A 7 -6.00 -4.66 1.59
C VAL A 7 -5.17 -3.43 1.95
N SER A 8 -4.85 -3.25 3.24
CA SER A 8 -4.03 -2.12 3.66
C SER A 8 -2.64 -2.17 3.04
N ALA A 9 -2.00 -3.33 3.06
CA ALA A 9 -0.68 -3.48 2.44
C ALA A 9 -0.73 -3.22 0.94
N LEU A 10 -1.78 -3.69 0.28
CA LEU A 10 -1.97 -3.47 -1.14
C LEU A 10 -2.14 -1.98 -1.45
N ARG A 11 -2.89 -1.26 -0.61
CA ARG A 11 -3.07 0.18 -0.79
C ARG A 11 -1.77 0.94 -0.61
N VAL A 12 -0.93 0.52 0.35
CA VAL A 12 0.38 1.14 0.56
C VAL A 12 1.28 0.86 -0.65
N LEU A 13 1.32 -0.37 -1.11
CA LEU A 13 2.11 -0.74 -2.28
C LEU A 13 1.67 0.04 -3.52
N HIS A 14 0.37 0.17 -3.70
CA HIS A 14 -0.20 0.93 -4.81
C HIS A 14 0.20 2.40 -4.75
N ALA A 15 0.18 3.00 -3.57
CA ALA A 15 0.57 4.39 -3.39
C ALA A 15 2.04 4.61 -3.78
N VAL A 16 2.92 3.73 -3.33
CA VAL A 16 4.35 3.84 -3.64
C VAL A 16 4.58 3.61 -5.14
N ALA A 17 3.94 2.61 -5.72
CA ALA A 17 4.07 2.34 -7.16
C ALA A 17 3.57 3.50 -8.01
N GLY A 18 2.61 4.24 -7.51
CA GLY A 18 2.04 5.40 -8.21
C GLY A 18 2.84 6.69 -8.03
N GLY A 19 3.95 6.65 -7.31
CA GLY A 19 4.83 7.80 -7.18
C GLY A 19 4.85 8.46 -5.80
N THR A 20 4.20 7.88 -4.81
CA THR A 20 4.20 8.41 -3.45
C THR A 20 5.28 7.69 -2.65
N HIS A 21 6.42 8.35 -2.44
CA HIS A 21 7.63 7.67 -1.99
C HIS A 21 7.95 7.83 -0.51
N TYR A 22 7.27 8.71 0.21
CA TYR A 22 7.54 8.94 1.63
C TYR A 22 6.37 8.47 2.47
N GLY A 23 6.68 7.88 3.64
CA GLY A 23 5.64 7.31 4.50
C GLY A 23 4.58 8.33 4.88
N PHE A 24 4.99 9.57 5.18
CA PHE A 24 4.04 10.61 5.54
C PHE A 24 3.05 10.89 4.40
N ASP A 25 3.55 10.94 3.16
CA ASP A 25 2.69 11.18 2.01
C ASP A 25 1.78 9.99 1.71
N VAL A 26 2.25 8.78 2.02
CA VAL A 26 1.40 7.58 1.90
C VAL A 26 0.23 7.66 2.88
N ILE A 27 0.48 8.14 4.11
CA ILE A 27 -0.58 8.35 5.09
C ILE A 27 -1.63 9.31 4.53
N ASP A 28 -1.19 10.45 4.00
CA ASP A 28 -2.08 11.45 3.45
C ASP A 28 -2.91 10.89 2.28
N LEU A 29 -2.25 10.20 1.37
CA LEU A 29 -2.92 9.70 0.17
C LEU A 29 -3.91 8.58 0.49
N THR A 30 -3.53 7.67 1.37
CA THR A 30 -4.35 6.50 1.67
C THR A 30 -5.36 6.73 2.78
N ALA A 31 -5.17 7.76 3.58
CA ALA A 31 -5.94 8.02 4.80
C ALA A 31 -5.82 6.89 5.83
N LEU A 32 -4.81 6.05 5.69
CA LEU A 32 -4.52 5.01 6.67
C LEU A 32 -3.67 5.62 7.80
N PRO A 33 -3.88 5.19 9.04
CA PRO A 33 -3.06 5.71 10.15
C PRO A 33 -1.61 5.27 10.05
N GLY A 34 -0.71 6.06 10.65
CA GLY A 34 0.71 5.74 10.67
C GLY A 34 1.01 4.38 11.27
N GLY A 35 0.23 3.98 12.27
CA GLY A 35 0.37 2.65 12.88
C GLY A 35 0.05 1.50 11.91
N THR A 36 -0.57 1.78 10.80
CA THR A 36 -0.81 0.81 9.72
C THR A 36 0.21 0.97 8.60
N VAL A 37 0.51 2.21 8.21
CA VAL A 37 1.37 2.50 7.05
C VAL A 37 2.82 2.08 7.30
N TYR A 38 3.40 2.49 8.42
CA TYR A 38 4.82 2.21 8.67
C TYR A 38 5.11 0.72 8.82
N PRO A 39 4.32 -0.05 9.58
CA PRO A 39 4.51 -1.51 9.60
C PRO A 39 4.33 -2.16 8.22
N ALA A 40 3.38 -1.65 7.42
CA ALA A 40 3.17 -2.18 6.07
C ALA A 40 4.37 -1.91 5.18
N LEU A 41 4.94 -0.70 5.23
CA LEU A 41 6.14 -0.36 4.46
C LEU A 41 7.31 -1.28 4.83
N SER A 42 7.52 -1.50 6.14
CA SER A 42 8.59 -2.38 6.60
C SER A 42 8.40 -3.82 6.13
N ARG A 43 7.18 -4.31 6.21
CA ARG A 43 6.88 -5.68 5.80
C ARG A 43 7.02 -5.87 4.30
N LEU A 44 6.54 -4.90 3.52
CA LEU A 44 6.66 -4.95 2.07
C LEU A 44 8.11 -4.90 1.63
N GLU A 45 8.94 -4.12 2.31
CA GLU A 45 10.37 -4.08 2.04
C GLU A 45 11.03 -5.42 2.39
N ARG A 46 10.71 -5.96 3.55
CA ARG A 46 11.27 -7.25 3.98
C ARG A 46 10.91 -8.36 3.01
N ASP A 47 9.71 -8.31 2.45
CA ASP A 47 9.23 -9.35 1.53
C ASP A 47 9.68 -9.10 0.08
N GLY A 48 10.45 -8.05 -0.17
CA GLY A 48 11.03 -7.80 -1.49
C GLY A 48 10.14 -7.04 -2.45
N PHE A 49 9.02 -6.48 -2.00
CA PHE A 49 8.11 -5.73 -2.86
C PHE A 49 8.46 -4.25 -2.94
N LEU A 50 9.15 -3.74 -1.94
CA LEU A 50 9.65 -2.37 -1.90
C LEU A 50 11.14 -2.38 -1.63
N SER A 51 11.81 -1.34 -2.10
CA SER A 51 13.17 -1.01 -1.68
C SER A 51 13.13 0.35 -1.01
N SER A 52 14.15 0.65 -0.20
CA SER A 52 14.21 1.94 0.45
C SER A 52 15.63 2.47 0.47
N SER A 53 15.72 3.78 0.57
CA SER A 53 16.99 4.48 0.75
C SER A 53 16.73 5.72 1.57
N TRP A 54 17.79 6.27 2.17
CA TRP A 54 17.69 7.51 2.90
C TRP A 54 17.91 8.68 1.98
N GLU A 55 17.16 9.74 2.20
CA GLU A 55 17.38 11.00 1.52
C GLU A 55 18.76 11.54 1.89
N SER A 56 19.36 12.31 0.99
CA SER A 56 20.63 12.97 1.24
C SER A 56 20.52 13.89 2.46
N VAL A 57 21.50 13.81 3.36
CA VAL A 57 21.59 14.70 4.51
C VAL A 57 21.65 16.15 4.06
N THR A 58 22.38 16.42 2.97
CA THR A 58 22.52 17.78 2.44
C THR A 58 21.17 18.35 2.01
N VAL A 59 20.37 17.56 1.29
CA VAL A 59 19.05 18.00 0.84
C VAL A 59 18.12 18.24 2.04
N ALA A 60 18.11 17.31 2.97
CA ALA A 60 17.25 17.45 4.15
C ALA A 60 17.62 18.68 4.98
N ARG A 61 18.92 18.90 5.15
CA ARG A 61 19.42 20.06 5.91
C ARG A 61 19.03 21.36 5.23
N ALA A 62 19.10 21.42 3.91
CA ALA A 62 18.70 22.60 3.17
C ALA A 62 17.23 22.92 3.37
N GLU A 63 16.42 21.93 3.65
CA GLU A 63 15.00 22.09 3.91
C GLU A 63 14.65 22.16 5.39
N GLY A 64 15.67 22.17 6.26
CA GLY A 64 15.46 22.35 7.68
C GLY A 64 14.76 21.21 8.39
N ARG A 65 14.97 19.97 7.93
CA ARG A 65 14.33 18.79 8.51
C ARG A 65 15.28 17.60 8.49
N PRO A 66 15.00 16.56 9.29
CA PRO A 66 15.80 15.32 9.23
C PRO A 66 15.63 14.62 7.88
N PRO A 67 16.61 13.79 7.47
CA PRO A 67 16.48 12.99 6.26
C PRO A 67 15.27 12.06 6.35
N ARG A 68 14.59 11.89 5.22
CA ARG A 68 13.44 11.02 5.11
C ARG A 68 13.80 9.72 4.43
N ARG A 69 13.07 8.66 4.77
CA ARG A 69 13.21 7.39 4.10
C ARG A 69 12.40 7.41 2.82
N TYR A 70 13.04 7.07 1.73
CA TYR A 70 12.45 7.06 0.39
C TYR A 70 12.18 5.62 0.00
N TYR A 71 10.96 5.34 -0.44
CA TYR A 71 10.54 4.00 -0.85
C TYR A 71 10.28 3.97 -2.35
N GLY A 72 10.65 2.84 -2.96
CA GLY A 72 10.37 2.60 -4.37
C GLY A 72 9.83 1.18 -4.53
N VAL A 73 9.03 0.98 -5.57
CA VAL A 73 8.51 -0.34 -5.87
C VAL A 73 9.58 -1.14 -6.62
N THR A 74 9.72 -2.41 -6.25
CA THR A 74 10.59 -3.32 -6.99
C THR A 74 9.82 -3.93 -8.16
N GLU A 75 10.54 -4.58 -9.06
CA GLU A 75 9.91 -5.29 -10.17
C GLU A 75 8.95 -6.36 -9.65
N GLN A 76 9.38 -7.09 -8.63
CA GLN A 76 8.51 -8.10 -7.99
C GLN A 76 7.28 -7.45 -7.37
N GLY A 77 7.45 -6.31 -6.72
CA GLY A 77 6.34 -5.58 -6.12
C GLY A 77 5.34 -5.13 -7.17
N LEU A 78 5.83 -4.64 -8.30
CA LEU A 78 4.95 -4.19 -9.37
C LEU A 78 4.16 -5.35 -9.97
N ARG A 79 4.81 -6.50 -10.18
CA ARG A 79 4.11 -7.69 -10.68
C ARG A 79 3.04 -8.15 -9.70
N THR A 80 3.38 -8.21 -8.43
CA THR A 80 2.43 -8.62 -7.39
C THR A 80 1.25 -7.67 -7.32
N LEU A 81 1.51 -6.37 -7.38
CA LEU A 81 0.46 -5.36 -7.38
C LEU A 81 -0.47 -5.52 -8.58
N ASN A 82 0.10 -5.65 -9.78
CA ASN A 82 -0.70 -5.75 -10.99
C ASN A 82 -1.53 -7.04 -11.02
N ASP A 83 -0.99 -8.14 -10.51
CA ASP A 83 -1.75 -9.38 -10.39
C ASP A 83 -2.94 -9.21 -9.45
N ALA A 84 -2.72 -8.57 -8.30
CA ALA A 84 -3.78 -8.32 -7.34
C ALA A 84 -4.85 -7.39 -7.92
N LEU A 85 -4.43 -6.35 -8.64
CA LEU A 85 -5.37 -5.42 -9.25
C LEU A 85 -6.21 -6.10 -10.33
N ARG A 86 -5.62 -6.99 -11.11
CA ARG A 86 -6.40 -7.75 -12.09
C ARG A 86 -7.44 -8.63 -11.43
N THR A 87 -7.07 -9.29 -10.34
CA THR A 87 -8.01 -10.11 -9.58
C THR A 87 -9.16 -9.28 -9.03
N LEU A 88 -8.84 -8.13 -8.45
CA LEU A 88 -9.87 -7.22 -7.92
C LEU A 88 -10.75 -6.65 -9.02
N HIS A 89 -10.15 -6.32 -10.16
CA HIS A 89 -10.90 -5.76 -11.29
C HIS A 89 -11.89 -6.76 -11.86
N ALA A 90 -11.62 -8.05 -11.72
CA ALA A 90 -12.53 -9.09 -12.16
C ALA A 90 -13.79 -9.17 -11.29
N LEU A 91 -13.74 -8.65 -10.08
CA LEU A 91 -14.90 -8.59 -9.20
C LEU A 91 -15.78 -7.42 -9.61
N ARG A 92 -17.06 -7.70 -9.74
CA ARG A 92 -18.00 -6.67 -10.15
C ARG A 92 -18.93 -6.35 -8.98
N PRO A 93 -19.45 -5.13 -8.95
CA PRO A 93 -20.45 -4.80 -7.93
C PRO A 93 -21.63 -5.74 -8.01
N ILE A 94 -22.16 -6.08 -6.85
CA ILE A 94 -23.29 -6.98 -6.74
C ILE A 94 -24.56 -6.16 -6.88
N ARG A 95 -25.44 -6.57 -7.78
CA ARG A 95 -26.72 -5.92 -7.91
C ARG A 95 -27.60 -6.32 -6.75
N THR A 96 -28.32 -5.38 -6.22
CA THR A 96 -29.13 -5.58 -5.04
C THR A 96 -30.42 -6.36 -5.26
N ALA A 97 -30.74 -6.63 -6.54
CA ALA A 97 -32.02 -7.25 -6.87
C ALA A 97 -32.22 -8.63 -6.26
N ARG A 98 -31.16 -9.24 -5.78
CA ARG A 98 -31.22 -10.60 -5.29
C ARG A 98 -30.85 -10.73 -3.83
N LEU A 99 -31.27 -9.82 -3.03
CA LEU A 99 -31.04 -9.94 -1.60
C LEU A 99 -31.81 -11.13 -1.06
N SER A 100 -31.11 -12.05 -0.40
CA SER A 100 -31.74 -13.16 0.26
C SER A 100 -32.50 -12.67 1.48
N PRO A 101 -33.72 -13.14 1.69
CA PRO A 101 -34.41 -12.78 2.91
C PRO A 101 -33.68 -13.39 4.10
N VAL A 102 -33.33 -12.54 5.05
CA VAL A 102 -32.73 -12.99 6.29
C VAL A 102 -33.83 -13.32 7.24
N LYS A 103 -33.89 -14.59 7.65
CA LYS A 103 -34.91 -14.98 8.64
C LYS A 103 -34.62 -14.28 9.95
N SER A 104 -35.59 -13.51 10.38
CA SER A 104 -35.47 -12.85 11.65
C SER A 104 -35.44 -13.89 12.76
N ARG A 105 -34.46 -13.76 13.62
CA ARG A 105 -34.40 -14.61 14.82
C ARG A 105 -35.11 -13.89 15.93
N SER A 106 -36.19 -14.39 16.28
CA SER A 106 -36.91 -13.81 17.42
C SER A 106 -36.42 -14.35 18.73
#